data_9371ce04368ede929ce0a0cb4a6dfb31
#
_entry.id   9371ce04368ede929ce0a0cb4a6dfb31
#
_cell.length_a   1.000
_cell.length_b   1.000
_cell.length_c   1.000
_cell.angle_alpha   90.00
_cell.angle_beta   90.00
_cell.angle_gamma   90.00
#
_symmetry.space_group_name_H-M   'P 1'
#
loop_
_entity.id
_entity.type
_entity.pdbx_description
1 polymer ?
#
loop_
_entity_poly.entity_id
_entity_poly.type
_entity_poly.pdbx_seq_one_letter_code
_entity_poly.pdbx_strand_id
1 'polypeptide(L)'
;RSEMGPVIEPPHGKLDWALRTLDEGEKWLVRPTPGPPVDLDGGYAGRLWTPGIRTNVRPGSRFHLEEFFGPVLGLMHASNLDKAIELQNAVEYGLTAGLYTQDARDLRRWLESVEAGNLYVNRGITGAIVQRQPFGGWKRSSVGAGAKAGGPNYLVGLGSWRATSGGPASTTLHLRGLDSRITTLIEAAQPSLDYPSFEWLRRAALSDAIWWDREFGRVKDVSGLGVERNLFRYRPVARIGIRAAGDASWHALLRVVVAGIRCGSAFTVSAPVGLPAAVRRALGDLGITVFVETED
;
A
#
# COMPACT_ATOMS: atom_id res chain seq x y z
N ARG A 1 -32.91 11.47 -5.68
CA ARG A 1 -32.89 10.90 -4.31
C ARG A 1 -32.00 9.66 -4.40
N SER A 2 -30.87 9.62 -3.68
CA SER A 2 -30.16 8.37 -3.47
C SER A 2 -30.94 7.54 -2.46
N GLU A 3 -31.52 6.45 -2.91
CA GLU A 3 -32.16 5.50 -2.02
C GLU A 3 -31.07 4.64 -1.36
N MET A 4 -31.06 4.62 -0.04
CA MET A 4 -30.21 3.68 0.69
C MET A 4 -30.95 2.34 0.76
N GLY A 5 -30.28 1.29 0.34
CA GLY A 5 -30.77 -0.07 0.42
C GLY A 5 -30.86 -0.58 1.87
N PRO A 6 -31.47 -1.75 2.08
CA PRO A 6 -31.52 -2.39 3.38
C PRO A 6 -30.11 -2.83 3.83
N VAL A 7 -29.88 -2.88 5.14
CA VAL A 7 -28.70 -3.54 5.70
C VAL A 7 -28.76 -5.06 5.44
N ILE A 8 -27.61 -5.74 5.46
CA ILE A 8 -27.49 -7.15 5.08
C ILE A 8 -28.46 -8.04 5.89
N GLU A 9 -28.60 -7.75 7.17
CA GLU A 9 -29.47 -8.44 8.11
C GLU A 9 -30.03 -7.45 9.16
N PRO A 10 -31.09 -7.78 9.89
CA PRO A 10 -31.53 -6.94 10.99
C PRO A 10 -30.38 -6.62 11.94
N PRO A 11 -30.25 -5.34 12.38
CA PRO A 11 -29.12 -4.95 13.21
C PRO A 11 -29.03 -5.76 14.49
N HIS A 12 -27.86 -6.35 14.72
CA HIS A 12 -27.48 -7.01 15.96
C HIS A 12 -26.01 -6.71 16.27
N GLY A 13 -25.55 -7.05 17.48
CA GLY A 13 -24.16 -6.91 17.87
C GLY A 13 -23.61 -5.50 17.64
N LYS A 14 -22.52 -5.39 16.90
CA LYS A 14 -21.82 -4.13 16.68
C LYS A 14 -22.64 -3.11 15.86
N LEU A 15 -23.42 -3.56 14.89
CA LEU A 15 -24.24 -2.66 14.08
C LEU A 15 -25.41 -2.07 14.91
N ASP A 16 -26.08 -2.88 15.72
CA ASP A 16 -27.11 -2.41 16.63
C ASP A 16 -26.56 -1.38 17.62
N TRP A 17 -25.38 -1.66 18.19
CA TRP A 17 -24.67 -0.69 19.03
C TRP A 17 -24.42 0.62 18.28
N ALA A 18 -23.88 0.59 17.07
CA ALA A 18 -23.58 1.78 16.28
C ALA A 18 -24.81 2.62 15.94
N LEU A 19 -25.96 1.98 15.73
CA LEU A 19 -27.20 2.64 15.38
C LEU A 19 -27.96 3.24 16.60
N ARG A 20 -27.71 2.73 17.81
CA ARG A 20 -28.51 3.08 18.99
C ARG A 20 -27.71 3.75 20.10
N THR A 21 -26.39 3.51 20.17
CA THR A 21 -25.56 3.90 21.29
C THR A 21 -24.55 4.96 20.87
N LEU A 22 -24.20 5.84 21.80
CA LEU A 22 -23.12 6.82 21.66
C LEU A 22 -22.09 6.58 22.77
N ASP A 23 -20.82 6.77 22.45
CA ASP A 23 -19.77 6.85 23.47
C ASP A 23 -19.85 8.19 24.21
N GLU A 24 -19.18 8.26 25.36
CA GLU A 24 -19.18 9.47 26.20
C GLU A 24 -18.66 10.68 25.41
N GLY A 25 -19.44 11.76 25.41
CA GLY A 25 -19.14 13.02 24.71
C GLY A 25 -19.59 13.07 23.24
N GLU A 26 -19.95 11.96 22.65
CA GLU A 26 -20.55 11.95 21.31
C GLU A 26 -21.99 12.45 21.33
N LYS A 27 -22.45 12.95 20.19
CA LYS A 27 -23.82 13.43 20.01
C LYS A 27 -24.36 13.04 18.63
N TRP A 28 -25.65 12.75 18.55
CA TRP A 28 -26.32 12.62 17.28
C TRP A 28 -26.51 13.99 16.64
N LEU A 29 -25.96 14.21 15.45
CA LEU A 29 -26.34 15.29 14.57
C LEU A 29 -27.61 14.90 13.80
N VAL A 30 -27.66 13.66 13.34
CA VAL A 30 -28.84 13.00 12.76
C VAL A 30 -28.94 11.63 13.40
N ARG A 31 -30.03 11.38 14.11
CA ARG A 31 -30.24 10.08 14.76
C ARG A 31 -30.85 9.09 13.77
N PRO A 32 -30.23 7.91 13.58
CA PRO A 32 -30.82 6.88 12.72
C PRO A 32 -32.08 6.30 13.39
N THR A 33 -33.08 6.02 12.57
CA THR A 33 -34.34 5.41 13.02
C THR A 33 -34.64 4.18 12.16
N PRO A 34 -35.27 3.15 12.73
CA PRO A 34 -35.85 2.08 11.94
C PRO A 34 -36.79 2.63 10.89
N GLY A 35 -36.70 2.13 9.67
CA GLY A 35 -37.71 2.40 8.65
C GLY A 35 -39.06 1.81 9.03
N PRO A 36 -40.14 2.18 8.33
CA PRO A 36 -41.45 1.59 8.58
C PRO A 36 -41.37 0.06 8.48
N PRO A 37 -42.16 -0.68 9.26
CA PRO A 37 -42.29 -2.11 9.10
C PRO A 37 -42.99 -2.35 7.76
N VAL A 38 -42.23 -2.36 6.68
CA VAL A 38 -42.78 -2.64 5.35
C VAL A 38 -42.70 -4.12 5.18
N ASP A 39 -43.80 -4.76 5.13
CA ASP A 39 -43.95 -6.12 4.65
C ASP A 39 -43.79 -6.09 3.12
N LEU A 40 -42.57 -5.85 2.68
CA LEU A 40 -42.21 -6.01 1.27
C LEU A 40 -41.98 -7.52 1.08
N ASP A 41 -42.63 -8.10 0.12
CA ASP A 41 -42.46 -9.48 -0.35
C ASP A 41 -40.98 -9.77 -0.71
N GLY A 42 -40.08 -9.82 0.25
CA GLY A 42 -38.66 -9.97 0.02
C GLY A 42 -37.81 -10.02 1.29
N GLY A 43 -38.39 -10.08 2.47
CA GLY A 43 -37.66 -10.31 3.72
C GLY A 43 -36.81 -9.12 4.20
N TYR A 44 -37.24 -7.89 3.95
CA TYR A 44 -36.58 -6.65 4.40
C TYR A 44 -37.02 -6.14 5.77
N ALA A 45 -37.89 -6.88 6.45
CA ALA A 45 -38.39 -6.51 7.79
C ALA A 45 -37.24 -6.23 8.76
N GLY A 46 -37.24 -5.07 9.42
CA GLY A 46 -36.18 -4.65 10.34
C GLY A 46 -34.83 -4.28 9.71
N ARG A 47 -34.70 -4.36 8.40
CA ARG A 47 -33.44 -4.09 7.68
C ARG A 47 -33.36 -2.67 7.09
N LEU A 48 -34.43 -1.93 7.07
CA LEU A 48 -34.46 -0.54 6.60
C LEU A 48 -34.20 0.42 7.76
N TRP A 49 -33.22 1.32 7.55
CA TRP A 49 -32.83 2.33 8.53
C TRP A 49 -32.59 3.66 7.84
N THR A 50 -32.98 4.76 8.49
CA THR A 50 -32.54 6.08 8.03
C THR A 50 -31.03 6.27 8.34
N PRO A 51 -30.31 7.04 7.50
CA PRO A 51 -28.91 7.33 7.80
C PRO A 51 -28.75 8.16 9.07
N GLY A 52 -27.72 7.87 9.83
CA GLY A 52 -27.34 8.57 11.05
C GLY A 52 -25.99 9.28 10.91
N ILE A 53 -25.82 10.39 11.64
CA ILE A 53 -24.56 11.12 11.75
C ILE A 53 -24.28 11.37 13.23
N ARG A 54 -23.16 10.85 13.72
CA ARG A 54 -22.65 11.13 15.06
C ARG A 54 -21.46 12.08 15.01
N THR A 55 -21.37 13.00 15.95
CA THR A 55 -20.28 13.98 16.06
C THR A 55 -19.45 13.73 17.31
N ASN A 56 -18.27 14.36 17.37
CA ASN A 56 -17.32 14.26 18.47
C ASN A 56 -16.79 12.83 18.68
N VAL A 57 -16.72 12.03 17.61
CA VAL A 57 -16.05 10.73 17.68
C VAL A 57 -14.60 10.94 18.11
N ARG A 58 -14.18 10.27 19.18
CA ARG A 58 -12.86 10.46 19.76
C ARG A 58 -11.80 9.57 19.08
N PRO A 59 -10.57 10.08 18.96
CA PRO A 59 -9.44 9.26 18.55
C PRO A 59 -9.31 8.00 19.44
N GLY A 60 -9.16 6.83 18.80
CA GLY A 60 -9.02 5.56 19.52
C GLY A 60 -10.32 4.97 20.09
N SER A 61 -11.47 5.67 19.93
CA SER A 61 -12.74 5.11 20.35
C SER A 61 -13.16 3.91 19.47
N ARG A 62 -14.13 3.16 19.96
CA ARG A 62 -14.66 2.02 19.23
C ARG A 62 -15.18 2.42 17.84
N PHE A 63 -15.93 3.52 17.75
CA PHE A 63 -16.48 3.99 16.48
C PHE A 63 -15.40 4.49 15.49
N HIS A 64 -14.25 4.94 15.99
CA HIS A 64 -13.12 5.29 15.15
C HIS A 64 -12.44 4.06 14.55
N LEU A 65 -12.27 2.98 15.34
CA LEU A 65 -11.39 1.87 14.98
C LEU A 65 -12.11 0.67 14.35
N GLU A 66 -13.43 0.53 14.56
CA GLU A 66 -14.22 -0.60 14.03
C GLU A 66 -15.06 -0.19 12.81
N GLU A 67 -15.20 -1.12 11.87
CA GLU A 67 -16.15 -1.01 10.77
C GLU A 67 -17.50 -1.63 11.18
N PHE A 68 -18.59 -0.88 11.03
CA PHE A 68 -19.93 -1.29 11.46
C PHE A 68 -20.83 -1.77 10.32
N PHE A 69 -20.44 -1.56 9.10
CA PHE A 69 -21.16 -1.98 7.89
C PHE A 69 -22.64 -1.56 7.86
N GLY A 70 -22.90 -0.29 8.16
CA GLY A 70 -24.26 0.26 8.27
C GLY A 70 -24.34 1.75 7.95
N PRO A 71 -25.55 2.32 7.94
CA PRO A 71 -25.81 3.68 7.51
C PRO A 71 -25.52 4.71 8.60
N VAL A 72 -24.35 4.66 9.21
CA VAL A 72 -23.94 5.61 10.27
C VAL A 72 -22.57 6.20 9.92
N LEU A 73 -22.52 7.54 9.89
CA LEU A 73 -21.31 8.32 9.69
C LEU A 73 -20.82 8.89 11.02
N GLY A 74 -19.53 8.73 11.30
CA GLY A 74 -18.85 9.40 12.42
C GLY A 74 -18.06 10.62 11.96
N LEU A 75 -18.25 11.76 12.63
CA LEU A 75 -17.47 12.97 12.39
C LEU A 75 -16.43 13.16 13.50
N MET A 76 -15.18 13.28 13.08
CA MET A 76 -14.05 13.59 13.92
C MET A 76 -13.50 14.96 13.55
N HIS A 77 -13.05 15.72 14.52
CA HIS A 77 -12.39 16.99 14.29
C HIS A 77 -10.85 16.79 14.33
N ALA A 78 -10.17 17.36 13.34
CA ALA A 78 -8.71 17.45 13.31
C ALA A 78 -8.28 18.90 13.20
N SER A 79 -7.22 19.28 13.91
CA SER A 79 -6.72 20.68 13.92
C SER A 79 -6.04 21.11 12.62
N ASN A 80 -5.57 20.15 11.84
CA ASN A 80 -4.91 20.35 10.55
C ASN A 80 -4.90 19.04 9.75
N LEU A 81 -4.39 19.11 8.50
CA LEU A 81 -4.34 17.97 7.61
C LEU A 81 -3.44 16.83 8.14
N ASP A 82 -2.29 17.13 8.73
CA ASP A 82 -1.40 16.10 9.27
C ASP A 82 -2.08 15.30 10.39
N LYS A 83 -2.83 15.98 11.26
CA LYS A 83 -3.61 15.31 12.30
C LYS A 83 -4.77 14.50 11.71
N ALA A 84 -5.41 14.98 10.67
CA ALA A 84 -6.45 14.21 9.96
C ALA A 84 -5.88 12.94 9.32
N ILE A 85 -4.69 13.02 8.71
CA ILE A 85 -3.98 11.86 8.15
C ILE A 85 -3.59 10.86 9.25
N GLU A 86 -3.08 11.33 10.39
CA GLU A 86 -2.76 10.49 11.54
C GLU A 86 -3.99 9.70 12.01
N LEU A 87 -5.13 10.37 12.18
CA LEU A 87 -6.38 9.73 12.57
C LEU A 87 -6.87 8.73 11.50
N GLN A 88 -6.80 9.09 10.24
CA GLN A 88 -7.17 8.22 9.13
C GLN A 88 -6.30 6.96 9.08
N ASN A 89 -5.01 7.09 9.39
CA ASN A 89 -4.05 5.97 9.37
C ASN A 89 -4.07 5.13 10.66
N ALA A 90 -4.73 5.56 11.73
CA ALA A 90 -4.75 4.86 13.01
C ALA A 90 -5.50 3.52 12.99
N VAL A 91 -6.38 3.30 12.00
CA VAL A 91 -7.12 2.05 11.84
C VAL A 91 -6.24 0.95 11.24
N GLU A 92 -6.50 -0.31 11.60
CA GLU A 92 -5.76 -1.47 11.09
C GLU A 92 -6.05 -1.82 9.62
N TYR A 93 -7.10 -1.25 9.04
CA TYR A 93 -7.54 -1.47 7.67
C TYR A 93 -7.22 -0.27 6.78
N GLY A 94 -7.01 -0.51 5.51
CA GLY A 94 -6.70 0.54 4.54
C GLY A 94 -7.20 0.18 3.14
N LEU A 95 -8.53 -0.01 2.98
CA LEU A 95 -9.09 -0.34 1.68
C LEU A 95 -9.30 0.92 0.84
N THR A 96 -10.11 1.85 1.32
CA THR A 96 -10.44 3.09 0.62
C THR A 96 -10.21 4.30 1.52
N ALA A 97 -9.80 5.41 0.92
CA ALA A 97 -9.70 6.71 1.58
C ALA A 97 -10.08 7.82 0.61
N GLY A 98 -10.57 8.94 1.14
CA GLY A 98 -10.98 10.08 0.34
C GLY A 98 -10.45 11.40 0.89
N LEU A 99 -10.23 12.35 -0.03
CA LEU A 99 -9.85 13.73 0.28
C LEU A 99 -10.69 14.68 -0.56
N TYR A 100 -11.23 15.72 0.07
CA TYR A 100 -11.80 16.87 -0.61
C TYR A 100 -10.91 18.08 -0.36
N THR A 101 -10.26 18.57 -1.38
CA THR A 101 -9.38 19.74 -1.34
C THR A 101 -9.26 20.38 -2.72
N GLN A 102 -8.94 21.67 -2.74
CA GLN A 102 -8.50 22.41 -3.92
C GLN A 102 -7.03 22.85 -3.82
N ASP A 103 -6.37 22.59 -2.69
CA ASP A 103 -4.96 22.91 -2.49
C ASP A 103 -4.09 21.73 -2.99
N ALA A 104 -3.23 22.02 -3.97
CA ALA A 104 -2.31 21.01 -4.54
C ALA A 104 -1.24 20.53 -3.53
N ARG A 105 -0.92 21.32 -2.50
CA ARG A 105 0.03 20.94 -1.44
C ARG A 105 -0.61 19.92 -0.51
N ASP A 106 -1.86 20.15 -0.12
CA ASP A 106 -2.65 19.22 0.69
C ASP A 106 -2.82 17.88 -0.05
N LEU A 107 -3.16 17.96 -1.33
CA LEU A 107 -3.29 16.76 -2.18
C LEU A 107 -1.99 15.96 -2.20
N ARG A 108 -0.85 16.61 -2.45
CA ARG A 108 0.46 15.95 -2.47
C ARG A 108 0.77 15.32 -1.11
N ARG A 109 0.63 16.10 -0.03
CA ARG A 109 0.89 15.63 1.33
C ARG A 109 0.06 14.39 1.68
N TRP A 110 -1.24 14.45 1.37
CA TRP A 110 -2.15 13.34 1.64
C TRP A 110 -1.80 12.10 0.82
N LEU A 111 -1.57 12.25 -0.50
CA LEU A 111 -1.18 11.15 -1.38
C LEU A 111 0.12 10.46 -0.95
N GLU A 112 1.05 11.18 -0.36
CA GLU A 112 2.32 10.64 0.13
C GLU A 112 2.22 9.94 1.48
N SER A 113 1.19 10.26 2.28
CA SER A 113 1.13 9.87 3.69
C SER A 113 -0.02 8.90 4.03
N VAL A 114 -1.13 8.92 3.29
CA VAL A 114 -2.28 8.07 3.59
C VAL A 114 -1.99 6.59 3.33
N GLU A 115 -2.47 5.73 4.21
CA GLU A 115 -2.23 4.29 4.20
C GLU A 115 -3.48 3.52 3.76
N ALA A 116 -3.89 3.74 2.51
CA ALA A 116 -4.98 2.99 1.89
C ALA A 116 -4.66 2.64 0.43
N GLY A 117 -5.25 1.56 -0.04
CA GLY A 117 -4.96 1.05 -1.38
C GLY A 117 -5.69 1.80 -2.49
N ASN A 118 -6.92 2.23 -2.27
CA ASN A 118 -7.72 2.99 -3.23
C ASN A 118 -8.02 4.39 -2.70
N LEU A 119 -7.54 5.38 -3.41
CA LEU A 119 -7.59 6.79 -3.02
C LEU A 119 -8.52 7.56 -3.95
N TYR A 120 -9.43 8.34 -3.37
CA TYR A 120 -10.39 9.13 -4.10
C TYR A 120 -10.26 10.62 -3.75
N VAL A 121 -10.22 11.48 -4.77
CA VAL A 121 -10.07 12.92 -4.57
C VAL A 121 -11.26 13.64 -5.20
N ASN A 122 -11.92 14.48 -4.40
CA ASN A 122 -13.05 15.29 -4.80
C ASN A 122 -14.23 14.49 -5.38
N ARG A 123 -14.43 13.28 -4.90
CA ARG A 123 -15.54 12.38 -5.23
C ARG A 123 -15.84 11.41 -4.09
N GLY A 124 -16.95 10.69 -4.18
CA GLY A 124 -17.26 9.60 -3.26
C GLY A 124 -16.23 8.48 -3.29
N ILE A 125 -16.05 7.78 -2.17
CA ILE A 125 -15.05 6.72 -1.98
C ILE A 125 -15.53 5.32 -2.37
N THR A 126 -16.60 5.25 -3.16
CA THR A 126 -17.20 3.99 -3.63
C THR A 126 -17.24 3.93 -5.15
N GLY A 127 -17.60 2.77 -5.70
CA GLY A 127 -17.83 2.61 -7.13
C GLY A 127 -16.55 2.36 -7.93
N ALA A 128 -15.63 1.55 -7.40
CA ALA A 128 -14.50 1.06 -8.19
C ALA A 128 -14.99 0.25 -9.40
N ILE A 129 -14.42 0.52 -10.56
CA ILE A 129 -14.77 -0.11 -11.83
C ILE A 129 -13.55 -0.87 -12.34
N VAL A 130 -13.76 -2.13 -12.75
CA VAL A 130 -12.71 -2.97 -13.34
C VAL A 130 -12.02 -2.25 -14.50
N GLN A 131 -10.71 -2.37 -14.58
CA GLN A 131 -9.79 -1.70 -15.50
C GLN A 131 -9.62 -0.18 -15.32
N ARG A 132 -10.50 0.50 -14.61
CA ARG A 132 -10.29 1.93 -14.24
C ARG A 132 -9.57 2.06 -12.92
N GLN A 133 -10.08 1.33 -11.92
CA GLN A 133 -9.60 1.40 -10.54
C GLN A 133 -9.33 -0.02 -10.03
N PRO A 134 -8.14 -0.59 -10.28
CA PRO A 134 -7.76 -1.86 -9.67
C PRO A 134 -8.00 -1.82 -8.17
N PHE A 135 -8.79 -2.77 -7.63
CA PHE A 135 -9.33 -2.70 -6.28
C PHE A 135 -8.60 -3.63 -5.33
N GLY A 136 -8.03 -3.06 -4.29
CA GLY A 136 -7.32 -3.78 -3.25
C GLY A 136 -6.68 -2.83 -2.24
N GLY A 137 -6.66 -3.24 -0.98
CA GLY A 137 -6.23 -2.40 0.14
C GLY A 137 -4.78 -2.56 0.54
N TRP A 138 -4.46 -1.88 1.61
CA TRP A 138 -3.23 -1.99 2.38
C TRP A 138 -3.54 -2.50 3.77
N LYS A 139 -2.52 -2.71 4.60
CA LYS A 139 -2.64 -3.24 5.95
C LYS A 139 -3.47 -4.53 5.95
N ARG A 140 -4.40 -4.72 6.88
CA ARG A 140 -5.28 -5.88 6.94
C ARG A 140 -6.34 -5.95 5.83
N SER A 141 -6.43 -4.92 4.98
CA SER A 141 -7.27 -4.93 3.77
C SER A 141 -6.53 -5.44 2.53
N SER A 142 -5.40 -6.11 2.69
CA SER A 142 -4.67 -6.76 1.61
C SER A 142 -4.54 -8.25 1.82
N VAL A 143 -4.42 -9.01 0.73
CA VAL A 143 -4.16 -10.45 0.72
C VAL A 143 -2.89 -10.71 -0.09
N GLY A 144 -1.99 -11.53 0.45
CA GLY A 144 -0.73 -11.89 -0.19
C GLY A 144 0.18 -10.68 -0.47
N ALA A 145 0.81 -10.65 -1.62
CA ALA A 145 1.78 -9.63 -2.04
C ALA A 145 1.17 -8.27 -2.43
N GLY A 146 -0.07 -7.97 -2.03
CA GLY A 146 -0.72 -6.70 -2.34
C GLY A 146 -1.28 -6.61 -3.76
N ALA A 147 -1.68 -7.73 -4.35
CA ALA A 147 -2.36 -7.75 -5.64
C ALA A 147 -3.72 -7.03 -5.56
N LYS A 148 -4.03 -6.26 -6.59
CA LYS A 148 -5.32 -5.57 -6.73
C LYS A 148 -6.17 -6.27 -7.77
N ALA A 149 -7.44 -6.54 -7.46
CA ALA A 149 -8.39 -7.13 -8.41
C ALA A 149 -8.48 -6.26 -9.69
N GLY A 150 -8.31 -6.88 -10.84
CA GLY A 150 -8.22 -6.19 -12.13
C GLY A 150 -6.94 -5.39 -12.36
N GLY A 151 -5.96 -5.49 -11.47
CA GLY A 151 -4.67 -4.81 -11.59
C GLY A 151 -3.62 -5.62 -12.35
N PRO A 152 -2.51 -4.97 -12.73
CA PRO A 152 -1.48 -5.60 -13.57
C PRO A 152 -0.77 -6.78 -12.89
N ASN A 153 -0.76 -6.84 -11.57
CA ASN A 153 -0.09 -7.88 -10.80
C ASN A 153 -1.04 -8.99 -10.32
N TYR A 154 -2.30 -8.96 -10.73
CA TYR A 154 -3.30 -9.91 -10.20
C TYR A 154 -2.97 -11.36 -10.53
N LEU A 155 -2.43 -11.62 -11.71
CA LEU A 155 -2.09 -12.97 -12.18
C LEU A 155 -0.78 -13.52 -11.57
N VAL A 156 0.04 -12.68 -10.96
CA VAL A 156 1.37 -13.07 -10.42
C VAL A 156 1.26 -14.19 -9.39
N GLY A 157 0.22 -14.16 -8.55
CA GLY A 157 -0.02 -15.16 -7.50
C GLY A 157 -0.76 -16.42 -7.95
N LEU A 158 -1.19 -16.51 -9.21
CA LEU A 158 -1.99 -17.63 -9.73
C LEU A 158 -1.17 -18.73 -10.42
N GLY A 159 0.15 -18.60 -10.42
CA GLY A 159 1.05 -19.55 -11.09
C GLY A 159 2.37 -19.72 -10.39
N SER A 160 3.19 -20.61 -10.92
CA SER A 160 4.57 -20.82 -10.50
C SER A 160 5.54 -20.14 -11.46
N TRP A 161 6.61 -19.59 -10.91
CA TRP A 161 7.66 -18.96 -11.68
C TRP A 161 8.71 -20.00 -12.12
N ARG A 162 9.07 -19.96 -13.39
CA ARG A 162 10.20 -20.73 -13.94
C ARG A 162 11.24 -19.77 -14.49
N ALA A 163 12.51 -20.05 -14.22
CA ALA A 163 13.59 -19.37 -14.90
C ALA A 163 13.51 -19.68 -16.40
N THR A 164 13.55 -18.64 -17.22
CA THR A 164 13.71 -18.77 -18.66
C THR A 164 15.06 -18.20 -19.06
N SER A 165 15.65 -18.71 -20.15
CA SER A 165 16.77 -18.04 -20.78
C SER A 165 16.33 -16.61 -21.08
N GLY A 166 16.97 -15.65 -20.42
CA GLY A 166 16.54 -14.25 -20.43
C GLY A 166 16.44 -13.69 -21.86
N GLY A 167 15.59 -12.66 -22.00
CA GLY A 167 15.60 -11.82 -23.20
C GLY A 167 16.98 -11.19 -23.44
N PRO A 168 17.18 -10.47 -24.54
CA PRO A 168 18.48 -9.91 -24.88
C PRO A 168 19.01 -9.10 -23.72
N ALA A 169 20.14 -9.56 -23.17
CA ALA A 169 20.83 -8.84 -22.11
C ALA A 169 21.21 -7.45 -22.65
N SER A 170 21.09 -6.43 -21.79
CA SER A 170 21.64 -5.12 -22.13
C SER A 170 23.11 -5.31 -22.56
N THR A 171 23.42 -4.94 -23.78
CA THR A 171 24.79 -4.94 -24.30
C THR A 171 25.62 -3.78 -23.73
N THR A 172 25.01 -2.90 -22.95
CA THR A 172 25.64 -1.73 -22.38
C THR A 172 26.59 -2.15 -21.25
N LEU A 173 27.88 -2.00 -21.47
CA LEU A 173 28.94 -2.34 -20.51
C LEU A 173 29.15 -1.26 -19.42
N HIS A 174 28.42 -0.19 -19.44
CA HIS A 174 28.63 0.95 -18.54
C HIS A 174 27.57 1.02 -17.44
N LEU A 175 27.99 1.36 -16.22
CA LEU A 175 27.12 1.67 -15.09
C LEU A 175 26.45 3.07 -15.23
N ARG A 176 26.66 3.75 -16.37
CA ARG A 176 26.05 5.07 -16.63
C ARG A 176 24.53 4.98 -16.59
N GLY A 177 23.91 5.90 -15.87
CA GLY A 177 22.45 5.95 -15.70
C GLY A 177 21.93 5.15 -14.52
N LEU A 178 22.77 4.41 -13.79
CA LEU A 178 22.42 3.87 -12.49
C LEU A 178 22.44 4.96 -11.41
N ASP A 179 21.64 4.76 -10.37
CA ASP A 179 21.73 5.51 -9.12
C ASP A 179 23.16 5.40 -8.57
N SER A 180 23.76 6.52 -8.16
CA SER A 180 25.14 6.57 -7.67
C SER A 180 25.38 5.63 -6.49
N ARG A 181 24.39 5.43 -5.62
CA ARG A 181 24.43 4.49 -4.49
C ARG A 181 24.61 3.05 -4.98
N ILE A 182 23.90 2.68 -6.05
CA ILE A 182 24.00 1.36 -6.66
C ILE A 182 25.36 1.17 -7.33
N THR A 183 25.84 2.19 -8.04
CA THR A 183 27.15 2.17 -8.67
C THR A 183 28.26 1.94 -7.63
N THR A 184 28.25 2.70 -6.54
CA THR A 184 29.21 2.57 -5.43
C THR A 184 29.21 1.16 -4.83
N LEU A 185 28.03 0.55 -4.64
CA LEU A 185 27.91 -0.82 -4.12
C LEU A 185 28.48 -1.87 -5.10
N ILE A 186 28.19 -1.74 -6.38
CA ILE A 186 28.72 -2.65 -7.41
C ILE A 186 30.23 -2.55 -7.51
N GLU A 187 30.77 -1.34 -7.49
CA GLU A 187 32.21 -1.10 -7.49
C GLU A 187 32.90 -1.64 -6.23
N ALA A 188 32.29 -1.49 -5.07
CA ALA A 188 32.78 -2.06 -3.82
C ALA A 188 32.73 -3.60 -3.80
N ALA A 189 31.82 -4.20 -4.53
CA ALA A 189 31.68 -5.66 -4.65
C ALA A 189 32.69 -6.28 -5.64
N GLN A 190 33.05 -5.55 -6.68
CA GLN A 190 33.84 -6.02 -7.81
C GLN A 190 35.16 -6.78 -7.40
N PRO A 191 35.98 -6.29 -6.46
CA PRO A 191 37.24 -6.99 -6.08
C PRO A 191 37.01 -8.34 -5.40
N SER A 192 35.83 -8.61 -4.90
CA SER A 192 35.45 -9.84 -4.18
C SER A 192 34.58 -10.79 -4.99
N LEU A 193 34.36 -10.50 -6.27
CA LEU A 193 33.52 -11.29 -7.19
C LEU A 193 34.40 -11.84 -8.32
N ASP A 194 34.06 -13.05 -8.77
CA ASP A 194 34.50 -13.52 -10.08
C ASP A 194 33.78 -12.74 -11.21
N TYR A 195 34.35 -12.81 -12.40
CA TYR A 195 33.78 -12.07 -13.54
C TYR A 195 32.33 -12.43 -13.87
N PRO A 196 31.90 -13.70 -13.89
CA PRO A 196 30.52 -14.08 -14.12
C PRO A 196 29.52 -13.49 -13.08
N SER A 197 29.87 -13.56 -11.80
CA SER A 197 29.04 -13.02 -10.71
C SER A 197 28.94 -11.49 -10.75
N PHE A 198 30.05 -10.81 -11.06
CA PHE A 198 30.07 -9.37 -11.25
C PHE A 198 29.21 -8.95 -12.44
N GLU A 199 29.34 -9.60 -13.60
CA GLU A 199 28.54 -9.33 -14.78
C GLU A 199 27.04 -9.58 -14.54
N TRP A 200 26.71 -10.65 -13.83
CA TRP A 200 25.34 -10.95 -13.46
C TRP A 200 24.74 -9.83 -12.58
N LEU A 201 25.42 -9.41 -11.53
CA LEU A 201 24.98 -8.34 -10.64
C LEU A 201 24.78 -7.02 -11.40
N ARG A 202 25.76 -6.66 -12.24
CA ARG A 202 25.72 -5.46 -13.05
C ARG A 202 24.54 -5.45 -14.03
N ARG A 203 24.34 -6.55 -14.76
CA ARG A 203 23.22 -6.68 -15.71
C ARG A 203 21.87 -6.64 -15.01
N ALA A 204 21.76 -7.27 -13.85
CA ALA A 204 20.56 -7.24 -13.05
C ALA A 204 20.22 -5.81 -12.61
N ALA A 205 21.19 -5.04 -12.12
CA ALA A 205 20.99 -3.64 -11.74
C ALA A 205 20.54 -2.75 -12.92
N LEU A 206 21.14 -2.94 -14.09
CA LEU A 206 20.74 -2.23 -15.31
C LEU A 206 19.32 -2.60 -15.76
N SER A 207 18.95 -3.88 -15.68
CA SER A 207 17.59 -4.34 -15.96
C SER A 207 16.58 -3.71 -15.02
N ASP A 208 16.87 -3.69 -13.71
CA ASP A 208 15.99 -3.04 -12.72
C ASP A 208 15.82 -1.55 -13.01
N ALA A 209 16.90 -0.85 -13.37
CA ALA A 209 16.84 0.57 -13.72
C ALA A 209 15.94 0.81 -14.94
N ILE A 210 16.06 0.00 -15.97
CA ILE A 210 15.25 0.10 -17.19
C ILE A 210 13.76 -0.12 -16.87
N TRP A 211 13.44 -1.19 -16.14
CA TRP A 211 12.06 -1.50 -15.79
C TRP A 211 11.46 -0.50 -14.82
N TRP A 212 12.25 0.01 -13.88
CA TRP A 212 11.80 1.08 -13.01
C TRP A 212 11.44 2.32 -13.80
N ASP A 213 12.31 2.76 -14.70
CA ASP A 213 12.09 3.99 -15.48
C ASP A 213 10.96 3.87 -16.50
N ARG A 214 10.75 2.68 -17.06
CA ARG A 214 9.72 2.45 -18.08
C ARG A 214 8.37 2.07 -17.50
N GLU A 215 8.35 1.39 -16.35
CA GLU A 215 7.15 0.74 -15.84
C GLU A 215 6.86 1.13 -14.38
N PHE A 216 7.67 0.63 -13.44
CA PHE A 216 7.33 0.63 -12.02
C PHE A 216 7.46 1.98 -11.34
N GLY A 217 8.36 2.85 -11.77
CA GLY A 217 8.55 4.21 -11.25
C GLY A 217 7.57 5.23 -11.83
N ARG A 218 6.69 4.84 -12.75
CA ARG A 218 5.77 5.75 -13.42
C ARG A 218 4.38 5.74 -12.80
N VAL A 219 3.76 6.92 -12.82
CA VAL A 219 2.32 7.07 -12.59
C VAL A 219 1.62 6.92 -13.94
N LYS A 220 0.63 6.03 -14.01
CA LYS A 220 -0.07 5.70 -15.27
C LYS A 220 -1.55 5.95 -15.13
N ASP A 221 -2.15 6.54 -16.16
CA ASP A 221 -3.58 6.60 -16.38
C ASP A 221 -3.91 5.83 -17.68
N VAL A 222 -4.36 4.60 -17.51
CA VAL A 222 -4.71 3.74 -18.66
C VAL A 222 -6.13 4.00 -19.17
N SER A 223 -6.95 4.72 -18.39
CA SER A 223 -8.33 5.01 -18.76
C SER A 223 -8.47 6.18 -19.73
N GLY A 224 -7.58 7.19 -19.62
CA GLY A 224 -7.55 8.36 -20.49
C GLY A 224 -8.86 9.15 -20.55
N LEU A 225 -9.64 9.19 -19.46
CA LEU A 225 -10.94 9.86 -19.44
C LEU A 225 -10.77 11.38 -19.28
N GLY A 226 -11.57 12.16 -20.03
CA GLY A 226 -11.50 13.62 -19.97
C GLY A 226 -12.09 14.22 -18.67
N VAL A 227 -12.92 13.47 -17.94
CA VAL A 227 -13.67 13.96 -16.78
C VAL A 227 -13.07 13.51 -15.45
N GLU A 228 -12.22 12.51 -15.45
CA GLU A 228 -11.50 12.01 -14.27
C GLU A 228 -10.14 11.42 -14.64
N ARG A 229 -9.24 11.34 -13.68
CA ARG A 229 -7.93 10.69 -13.82
C ARG A 229 -7.88 9.47 -12.93
N ASN A 230 -7.56 8.32 -13.50
CA ASN A 230 -7.41 7.05 -12.80
C ASN A 230 -5.94 6.66 -12.75
N LEU A 231 -5.24 7.15 -11.73
CA LEU A 231 -3.79 7.03 -11.63
C LEU A 231 -3.39 5.76 -10.88
N PHE A 232 -2.66 4.87 -11.54
CA PHE A 232 -2.00 3.73 -10.92
C PHE A 232 -0.52 4.02 -10.70
N ARG A 233 -0.02 3.70 -9.51
CA ARG A 233 1.40 3.85 -9.15
C ARG A 233 1.84 2.79 -8.15
N TYR A 234 3.12 2.51 -8.12
CA TYR A 234 3.76 1.77 -7.04
C TYR A 234 4.31 2.76 -6.00
N ARG A 235 4.32 2.34 -4.75
CA ARG A 235 4.96 3.09 -3.66
C ARG A 235 5.98 2.20 -2.97
N PRO A 236 7.11 2.75 -2.52
CA PRO A 236 8.06 2.01 -1.69
C PRO A 236 7.37 1.45 -0.45
N VAL A 237 7.70 0.23 -0.08
CA VAL A 237 7.32 -0.31 1.23
C VAL A 237 8.16 0.42 2.28
N ALA A 238 7.53 0.92 3.33
CA ALA A 238 8.18 1.78 4.31
C ALA A 238 9.34 1.09 5.05
N ARG A 239 9.24 -0.22 5.27
CA ARG A 239 10.28 -1.02 5.92
C ARG A 239 10.25 -2.45 5.42
N ILE A 240 11.41 -2.98 5.01
CA ILE A 240 11.60 -4.35 4.54
C ILE A 240 12.71 -5.01 5.36
N GLY A 241 12.48 -6.23 5.83
CA GLY A 241 13.53 -7.11 6.33
C GLY A 241 14.02 -8.01 5.18
N ILE A 242 15.32 -8.00 4.90
CA ILE A 242 15.94 -8.89 3.91
C ILE A 242 16.82 -9.87 4.69
N ARG A 243 16.46 -11.16 4.68
CA ARG A 243 17.25 -12.22 5.30
C ARG A 243 17.74 -13.18 4.23
N ALA A 244 19.05 -13.42 4.22
CA ALA A 244 19.65 -14.45 3.38
C ALA A 244 19.46 -15.82 4.04
N ALA A 245 19.08 -16.84 3.24
CA ALA A 245 19.13 -18.22 3.67
C ALA A 245 20.61 -18.70 3.80
N GLY A 246 20.84 -19.76 4.60
CA GLY A 246 22.20 -20.21 4.91
C GLY A 246 23.07 -20.59 3.72
N ASP A 247 22.45 -21.06 2.64
CA ASP A 247 23.10 -21.42 1.37
C ASP A 247 23.14 -20.29 0.34
N ALA A 248 22.53 -19.15 0.64
CA ALA A 248 22.48 -18.02 -0.29
C ALA A 248 23.86 -17.35 -0.39
N SER A 249 24.33 -17.16 -1.62
CA SER A 249 25.53 -16.39 -1.85
C SER A 249 25.35 -14.92 -1.48
N TRP A 250 26.39 -14.31 -0.92
CA TRP A 250 26.32 -12.90 -0.51
C TRP A 250 26.04 -11.95 -1.69
N HIS A 251 26.45 -12.29 -2.91
CA HIS A 251 26.16 -11.49 -4.09
C HIS A 251 24.69 -11.59 -4.53
N ALA A 252 24.02 -12.73 -4.26
CA ALA A 252 22.57 -12.85 -4.44
C ALA A 252 21.81 -11.95 -3.46
N LEU A 253 22.24 -11.89 -2.20
CA LEU A 253 21.74 -10.94 -1.23
C LEU A 253 21.94 -9.49 -1.70
N LEU A 254 23.15 -9.15 -2.16
CA LEU A 254 23.46 -7.82 -2.68
C LEU A 254 22.58 -7.45 -3.87
N ARG A 255 22.22 -8.42 -4.72
CA ARG A 255 21.27 -8.24 -5.83
C ARG A 255 19.90 -7.74 -5.35
N VAL A 256 19.38 -8.32 -4.27
CA VAL A 256 18.09 -7.91 -3.68
C VAL A 256 18.20 -6.52 -3.05
N VAL A 257 19.30 -6.24 -2.37
CA VAL A 257 19.60 -4.92 -1.78
C VAL A 257 19.64 -3.83 -2.86
N VAL A 258 20.30 -4.07 -3.97
CA VAL A 258 20.38 -3.14 -5.12
C VAL A 258 18.98 -2.84 -5.67
N ALA A 259 18.13 -3.86 -5.82
CA ALA A 259 16.74 -3.67 -6.23
C ALA A 259 15.95 -2.82 -5.22
N GLY A 260 16.13 -3.07 -3.91
CA GLY A 260 15.52 -2.30 -2.84
C GLY A 260 15.91 -0.82 -2.88
N ILE A 261 17.19 -0.51 -3.10
CA ILE A 261 17.68 0.87 -3.25
C ILE A 261 17.00 1.54 -4.46
N ARG A 262 16.89 0.83 -5.58
CA ARG A 262 16.23 1.38 -6.78
C ARG A 262 14.76 1.72 -6.53
N CYS A 263 14.07 0.88 -5.75
CA CYS A 263 12.66 1.11 -5.39
C CYS A 263 12.48 2.22 -4.33
N GLY A 264 13.54 2.67 -3.68
CA GLY A 264 13.46 3.70 -2.64
C GLY A 264 12.92 3.20 -1.30
N SER A 265 12.92 1.89 -1.05
CA SER A 265 12.49 1.30 0.22
C SER A 265 13.58 1.44 1.29
N ALA A 266 13.16 1.61 2.55
CA ALA A 266 14.05 1.46 3.69
C ALA A 266 14.07 -0.02 4.12
N PHE A 267 15.26 -0.54 4.44
CA PHE A 267 15.39 -1.95 4.82
C PHE A 267 16.56 -2.21 5.76
N THR A 268 16.47 -3.33 6.45
CA THR A 268 17.55 -3.95 7.22
C THR A 268 17.95 -5.26 6.53
N VAL A 269 19.21 -5.62 6.67
CA VAL A 269 19.79 -6.83 6.05
C VAL A 269 20.27 -7.77 7.15
N SER A 270 19.95 -9.05 7.04
CA SER A 270 20.46 -10.12 7.88
C SER A 270 21.06 -11.21 7.01
N ALA A 271 22.23 -11.69 7.38
CA ALA A 271 22.96 -12.73 6.66
C ALA A 271 23.68 -13.68 7.62
N PRO A 272 23.74 -14.99 7.32
CA PRO A 272 24.42 -15.97 8.16
C PRO A 272 25.96 -15.82 8.11
N VAL A 273 26.48 -15.21 7.06
CA VAL A 273 27.92 -14.99 6.85
C VAL A 273 28.17 -13.50 6.60
N GLY A 274 29.28 -13.01 7.12
CA GLY A 274 29.68 -11.62 6.93
C GLY A 274 29.94 -11.28 5.46
N LEU A 275 29.49 -10.10 5.05
CA LEU A 275 29.78 -9.55 3.72
C LEU A 275 31.23 -9.09 3.61
N PRO A 276 31.81 -9.02 2.39
CA PRO A 276 33.11 -8.42 2.16
C PRO A 276 33.25 -7.02 2.79
N ALA A 277 34.40 -6.70 3.36
CA ALA A 277 34.59 -5.49 4.15
C ALA A 277 34.26 -4.20 3.37
N ALA A 278 34.60 -4.13 2.08
CA ALA A 278 34.28 -2.99 1.22
C ALA A 278 32.76 -2.83 1.01
N VAL A 279 32.05 -3.94 0.77
CA VAL A 279 30.60 -3.95 0.59
C VAL A 279 29.89 -3.52 1.88
N ARG A 280 30.32 -4.06 3.02
CA ARG A 280 29.76 -3.70 4.33
C ARG A 280 29.96 -2.22 4.66
N ARG A 281 31.12 -1.66 4.33
CA ARG A 281 31.39 -0.23 4.49
C ARG A 281 30.45 0.60 3.60
N ALA A 282 30.35 0.28 2.32
CA ALA A 282 29.49 0.99 1.40
C ALA A 282 28.01 0.92 1.79
N LEU A 283 27.53 -0.21 2.34
CA LEU A 283 26.19 -0.32 2.91
C LEU A 283 26.00 0.59 4.14
N GLY A 284 26.99 0.61 5.03
CA GLY A 284 26.99 1.50 6.21
C GLY A 284 26.95 2.97 5.83
N ASP A 285 27.70 3.39 4.82
CA ASP A 285 27.69 4.77 4.29
C ASP A 285 26.30 5.17 3.73
N LEU A 286 25.50 4.19 3.31
CA LEU A 286 24.12 4.36 2.88
C LEU A 286 23.11 4.25 4.03
N GLY A 287 23.57 4.08 5.27
CA GLY A 287 22.69 3.90 6.43
C GLY A 287 21.99 2.53 6.48
N ILE A 288 22.47 1.54 5.72
CA ILE A 288 21.91 0.19 5.69
C ILE A 288 22.62 -0.68 6.72
N THR A 289 21.90 -1.08 7.75
CA THR A 289 22.43 -1.96 8.79
C THR A 289 22.43 -3.41 8.30
N VAL A 290 23.58 -4.07 8.47
CA VAL A 290 23.76 -5.50 8.17
C VAL A 290 24.01 -6.24 9.48
N PHE A 291 23.10 -7.16 9.82
CA PHE A 291 23.25 -8.07 10.95
C PHE A 291 23.84 -9.39 10.45
N VAL A 292 24.79 -9.92 11.21
CA VAL A 292 25.30 -11.28 11.01
C VAL A 292 24.64 -12.15 12.06
N GLU A 293 23.74 -13.03 11.64
CA GLU A 293 22.90 -13.84 12.51
C GLU A 293 22.89 -15.28 12.01
N THR A 294 23.07 -16.21 12.93
CA THR A 294 22.92 -17.66 12.65
C THR A 294 21.45 -18.02 12.48
N GLU A 295 21.19 -19.22 11.97
CA GLU A 295 19.81 -19.71 11.74
C GLU A 295 19.11 -20.23 13.01
N ASP A 296 19.81 -20.24 14.15
CA ASP A 296 19.30 -20.72 15.44
C ASP A 296 18.40 -19.71 16.16
#